data_0fac6d4aeb3e9c659448c71dd590de26
#
_entry.id   0fac6d4aeb3e9c659448c71dd590de26
#
_cell.length_a   1.000
_cell.length_b   1.000
_cell.length_c   1.000
_cell.angle_alpha   90.00
_cell.angle_beta   90.00
_cell.angle_gamma   90.00
#
_symmetry.space_group_name_H-M   'P 1'
#
loop_
_entity.id
_entity.type
_entity.pdbx_description
1 polymer ?
#
loop_
_entity_poly.entity_id
_entity_poly.type
_entity_poly.pdbx_seq_one_letter_code
_entity_poly.pdbx_strand_id
1 'polypeptide(L)'
;MAQHDIHAHRILILDFGSQYTQLIARRVREIGVYCEIHPWDMESDAIRSFAAKGIILAGGPESVTEQGSPRAPELVFELGVPVLGICYGMQTMAAQLGGKVQGSEEREFGYACVDLVGKSNFLDGIEDAIADNGLMTLDVWMSHGDKVIEMPSGFSVLASTPSCAIAAMGDDARRFYGVQFHPEVTHTKQGARILSRFILEICACDALWTPAHIVEDAIATVRAQVGDAKVLLGLSGGVDSSVVAALLHRAIGDQLTCVFVDNGLLRLHEGDQVMAMFAENMGVKVIRADAQDKFLSRLLGIIDPEAKRKVIGRTFIEVFDEEATKLQDVSFLAQGTIYPDVIESAGTKNGKAHVIKSHHNVGGLPEDMAFELVEPLRELFKDEVRKIGLELGLPYDMVYRHPFPGPGLGVRILAEVRKEYADILRRADHIFIEELRKADLYHKTSQAFAVFLPIKSVGVVGDARRYEWVIALRAVETIDFMTARWAHLPYDFLEKVSNRIINEISGVSRVTYDISSKPPATIEWE
;
A
#
# COMPACT_ATOMS: atom_id res chain seq x y z
N MET A 1 -5.07 -1.24 33.19
CA MET A 1 -4.98 -2.53 32.46
C MET A 1 -3.52 -2.71 32.11
N ALA A 2 -2.98 -3.92 32.21
CA ALA A 2 -1.60 -4.16 31.76
C ALA A 2 -1.55 -3.87 30.26
N GLN A 3 -0.66 -2.98 29.85
CA GLN A 3 -0.45 -2.66 28.43
C GLN A 3 0.09 -3.95 27.80
N HIS A 4 -0.66 -4.55 26.89
CA HIS A 4 -0.18 -5.71 26.14
C HIS A 4 0.86 -5.21 25.14
N ASP A 5 2.07 -5.71 25.24
CA ASP A 5 3.11 -5.45 24.22
C ASP A 5 2.66 -6.10 22.91
N ILE A 6 2.20 -5.27 21.96
CA ILE A 6 1.71 -5.73 20.65
C ILE A 6 2.82 -6.32 19.78
N HIS A 7 4.08 -6.08 20.14
CA HIS A 7 5.28 -6.61 19.50
C HIS A 7 5.85 -7.85 20.20
N ALA A 8 5.22 -8.34 21.29
CA ALA A 8 5.71 -9.51 22.05
C ALA A 8 5.79 -10.77 21.20
N HIS A 9 4.84 -10.94 20.26
CA HIS A 9 4.84 -12.03 19.30
C HIS A 9 5.06 -11.46 17.89
N ARG A 10 6.22 -11.78 17.30
CA ARG A 10 6.64 -11.22 16.02
C ARG A 10 7.23 -12.26 15.08
N ILE A 11 6.98 -12.09 13.78
CA ILE A 11 7.52 -12.91 12.70
C ILE A 11 8.59 -12.09 11.96
N LEU A 12 9.76 -12.69 11.77
CA LEU A 12 10.80 -12.14 10.91
C LEU A 12 10.60 -12.66 9.48
N ILE A 13 10.59 -11.77 8.50
CA ILE A 13 10.53 -12.11 7.08
C ILE A 13 11.85 -11.70 6.45
N LEU A 14 12.59 -12.66 5.91
CA LEU A 14 13.81 -12.40 5.14
C LEU A 14 13.48 -12.34 3.66
N ASP A 15 13.78 -11.19 3.04
CA ASP A 15 13.48 -10.87 1.66
C ASP A 15 14.65 -11.22 0.73
N PHE A 16 14.41 -12.08 -0.24
CA PHE A 16 15.38 -12.45 -1.29
C PHE A 16 15.12 -11.70 -2.60
N GLY A 17 14.36 -10.62 -2.57
CA GLY A 17 14.06 -9.77 -3.73
C GLY A 17 12.76 -10.10 -4.45
N SER A 18 11.84 -10.82 -3.81
CA SER A 18 10.54 -11.13 -4.40
C SER A 18 9.61 -9.91 -4.39
N GLN A 19 8.93 -9.68 -5.50
CA GLN A 19 7.82 -8.72 -5.55
C GLN A 19 6.64 -9.08 -4.60
N TYR A 20 6.56 -10.31 -4.10
CA TYR A 20 5.50 -10.79 -3.21
C TYR A 20 5.85 -10.68 -1.73
N THR A 21 7.06 -10.27 -1.35
CA THR A 21 7.48 -10.22 0.07
C THR A 21 6.58 -9.32 0.91
N GLN A 22 6.20 -8.14 0.41
CA GLN A 22 5.26 -7.26 1.11
C GLN A 22 3.86 -7.89 1.26
N LEU A 23 3.46 -8.76 0.33
CA LEU A 23 2.18 -9.46 0.44
C LEU A 23 2.23 -10.52 1.55
N ILE A 24 3.37 -11.22 1.72
CA ILE A 24 3.57 -12.13 2.87
C ILE A 24 3.38 -11.36 4.18
N ALA A 25 4.05 -10.22 4.33
CA ALA A 25 3.93 -9.39 5.53
C ALA A 25 2.48 -8.94 5.78
N ARG A 26 1.76 -8.51 4.75
CA ARG A 26 0.34 -8.14 4.86
C ARG A 26 -0.51 -9.31 5.34
N ARG A 27 -0.28 -10.53 4.83
CA ARG A 27 -1.01 -11.72 5.29
C ARG A 27 -0.73 -12.04 6.75
N VAL A 28 0.53 -11.91 7.21
CA VAL A 28 0.89 -12.07 8.63
C VAL A 28 0.13 -11.06 9.50
N ARG A 29 0.10 -9.79 9.07
CA ARG A 29 -0.62 -8.70 9.77
C ARG A 29 -2.14 -8.89 9.75
N GLU A 30 -2.71 -9.42 8.67
CA GLU A 30 -4.14 -9.76 8.57
C GLU A 30 -4.53 -10.87 9.58
N ILE A 31 -3.60 -11.78 9.92
CA ILE A 31 -3.77 -12.80 10.96
C ILE A 31 -3.72 -12.19 12.38
N GLY A 32 -3.28 -10.95 12.50
CA GLY A 32 -3.21 -10.23 13.77
C GLY A 32 -1.85 -10.38 14.48
N VAL A 33 -0.78 -10.67 13.74
CA VAL A 33 0.57 -10.80 14.31
C VAL A 33 1.52 -9.78 13.70
N TYR A 34 2.36 -9.17 14.54
CA TYR A 34 3.38 -8.23 14.07
C TYR A 34 4.47 -8.95 13.26
N CYS A 35 4.97 -8.28 12.21
CA CYS A 35 6.11 -8.79 11.44
C CYS A 35 6.94 -7.63 10.86
N GLU A 36 8.19 -7.91 10.57
CA GLU A 36 9.08 -7.00 9.83
C GLU A 36 9.72 -7.73 8.66
N ILE A 37 9.98 -6.96 7.58
CA ILE A 37 10.74 -7.39 6.42
C ILE A 37 12.16 -6.87 6.56
N HIS A 38 13.12 -7.78 6.51
CA HIS A 38 14.55 -7.46 6.48
C HIS A 38 15.23 -8.13 5.29
N PRO A 39 16.35 -7.60 4.78
CA PRO A 39 17.08 -8.23 3.69
C PRO A 39 17.63 -9.60 4.11
N TRP A 40 17.81 -10.49 3.15
CA TRP A 40 18.28 -11.86 3.36
C TRP A 40 19.64 -11.95 4.08
N ASP A 41 20.49 -10.92 3.98
CA ASP A 41 21.82 -10.80 4.58
C ASP A 41 21.80 -10.06 5.93
N MET A 42 20.65 -10.03 6.62
CA MET A 42 20.53 -9.43 7.95
C MET A 42 21.58 -10.01 8.91
N GLU A 43 22.26 -9.12 9.64
CA GLU A 43 23.31 -9.50 10.57
C GLU A 43 22.80 -10.40 11.70
N SER A 44 23.60 -11.41 12.06
CA SER A 44 23.21 -12.43 13.06
C SER A 44 22.81 -11.84 14.42
N ASP A 45 23.49 -10.80 14.88
CA ASP A 45 23.15 -10.15 16.15
C ASP A 45 21.82 -9.39 16.08
N ALA A 46 21.49 -8.82 14.94
CA ALA A 46 20.20 -8.18 14.70
C ALA A 46 19.07 -9.24 14.68
N ILE A 47 19.28 -10.39 14.04
CA ILE A 47 18.34 -11.51 14.06
C ILE A 47 18.07 -11.99 15.49
N ARG A 48 19.11 -12.16 16.32
CA ARG A 48 18.95 -12.54 17.75
C ARG A 48 18.16 -11.49 18.52
N SER A 49 18.52 -10.22 18.34
CA SER A 49 17.88 -9.08 19.02
C SER A 49 16.42 -8.90 18.64
N PHE A 50 16.06 -9.29 17.41
CA PHE A 50 14.69 -9.24 16.93
C PHE A 50 13.78 -10.21 17.72
N ALA A 51 14.31 -11.29 18.25
CA ALA A 51 13.61 -12.28 19.08
C ALA A 51 12.32 -12.82 18.43
N ALA A 52 12.41 -13.24 17.16
CA ALA A 52 11.29 -13.79 16.40
C ALA A 52 10.68 -15.03 17.04
N LYS A 53 9.36 -15.17 16.99
CA LYS A 53 8.65 -16.43 17.31
C LYS A 53 8.68 -17.42 16.15
N GLY A 54 8.87 -16.94 14.93
CA GLY A 54 9.04 -17.72 13.72
C GLY A 54 9.69 -16.88 12.61
N ILE A 55 10.27 -17.55 11.63
CA ILE A 55 10.95 -16.90 10.50
C ILE A 55 10.32 -17.37 9.20
N ILE A 56 10.07 -16.45 8.27
CA ILE A 56 9.63 -16.75 6.92
C ILE A 56 10.76 -16.36 5.96
N LEU A 57 11.22 -17.31 5.17
CA LEU A 57 12.14 -17.09 4.04
C LEU A 57 11.28 -16.84 2.81
N ALA A 58 11.27 -15.62 2.30
CA ALA A 58 10.45 -15.23 1.16
C ALA A 58 10.96 -15.80 -0.17
N GLY A 59 10.25 -15.55 -1.25
CA GLY A 59 10.68 -15.85 -2.61
C GLY A 59 11.81 -14.93 -3.08
N GLY A 60 12.36 -15.23 -4.26
CA GLY A 60 13.39 -14.42 -4.90
C GLY A 60 13.46 -14.70 -6.41
N PRO A 61 14.02 -13.77 -7.22
CA PRO A 61 14.14 -13.93 -8.66
C PRO A 61 15.36 -14.78 -9.09
N GLU A 62 16.30 -14.99 -8.19
CA GLU A 62 17.58 -15.65 -8.44
C GLU A 62 17.43 -17.18 -8.46
N SER A 63 18.41 -17.88 -9.05
CA SER A 63 18.53 -19.33 -8.97
C SER A 63 19.45 -19.73 -7.80
N VAL A 64 18.97 -20.64 -6.95
CA VAL A 64 19.78 -21.20 -5.86
C VAL A 64 21.01 -21.96 -6.36
N THR A 65 21.00 -22.42 -7.61
CA THR A 65 22.11 -23.18 -8.22
C THR A 65 23.25 -22.29 -8.71
N GLU A 66 23.03 -20.98 -8.81
CA GLU A 66 24.05 -20.04 -9.27
C GLU A 66 25.06 -19.71 -8.16
N GLN A 67 26.33 -19.49 -8.57
CA GLN A 67 27.39 -19.14 -7.63
C GLN A 67 27.17 -17.71 -7.09
N GLY A 68 27.16 -17.56 -5.77
CA GLY A 68 26.94 -16.27 -5.12
C GLY A 68 25.47 -15.89 -4.93
N SER A 69 24.54 -16.80 -5.24
CA SER A 69 23.11 -16.58 -4.98
C SER A 69 22.82 -16.32 -3.49
N PRO A 70 21.81 -15.49 -3.18
CA PRO A 70 21.43 -15.15 -1.81
C PRO A 70 21.19 -16.38 -0.92
N ARG A 71 21.68 -16.34 0.31
CA ARG A 71 21.50 -17.40 1.31
C ARG A 71 21.03 -16.82 2.62
N ALA A 72 20.13 -17.53 3.31
CA ALA A 72 19.77 -17.15 4.66
C ALA A 72 20.99 -17.27 5.60
N PRO A 73 21.16 -16.41 6.60
CA PRO A 73 22.16 -16.59 7.64
C PRO A 73 22.00 -17.96 8.32
N GLU A 74 23.10 -18.70 8.51
CA GLU A 74 23.06 -20.04 9.11
C GLU A 74 22.35 -20.06 10.47
N LEU A 75 22.49 -18.98 11.22
CA LEU A 75 21.82 -18.76 12.48
C LEU A 75 20.31 -19.00 12.42
N VAL A 76 19.66 -18.71 11.32
CA VAL A 76 18.20 -18.91 11.13
C VAL A 76 17.79 -20.36 11.44
N PHE A 77 18.63 -21.32 11.07
CA PHE A 77 18.38 -22.75 11.27
C PHE A 77 18.87 -23.26 12.64
N GLU A 78 19.56 -22.43 13.42
CA GLU A 78 20.12 -22.77 14.74
C GLU A 78 19.31 -22.18 15.91
N LEU A 79 18.44 -21.20 15.67
CA LEU A 79 17.69 -20.48 16.69
C LEU A 79 16.65 -21.33 17.41
N GLY A 80 16.27 -22.50 16.87
CA GLY A 80 15.22 -23.34 17.45
C GLY A 80 13.81 -22.79 17.30
N VAL A 81 13.60 -21.77 16.49
CA VAL A 81 12.26 -21.24 16.13
C VAL A 81 11.75 -21.90 14.86
N PRO A 82 10.42 -21.96 14.63
CA PRO A 82 9.87 -22.46 13.36
C PRO A 82 10.34 -21.63 12.16
N VAL A 83 10.57 -22.31 11.02
CA VAL A 83 10.97 -21.68 9.77
C VAL A 83 10.06 -22.14 8.64
N LEU A 84 9.52 -21.19 7.86
CA LEU A 84 8.76 -21.46 6.64
C LEU A 84 9.50 -20.87 5.43
N GLY A 85 9.91 -21.71 4.49
CA GLY A 85 10.44 -21.28 3.19
C GLY A 85 9.36 -21.25 2.11
N ILE A 86 9.25 -20.14 1.39
CA ILE A 86 8.29 -19.96 0.28
C ILE A 86 9.08 -19.83 -1.01
N CYS A 87 8.83 -20.69 -2.00
CA CYS A 87 9.46 -20.70 -3.32
C CYS A 87 11.00 -20.71 -3.21
N TYR A 88 11.69 -19.61 -3.52
CA TYR A 88 13.15 -19.50 -3.33
C TYR A 88 13.57 -19.78 -1.88
N GLY A 89 12.79 -19.33 -0.89
CA GLY A 89 13.04 -19.60 0.53
C GLY A 89 13.04 -21.11 0.87
N MET A 90 12.16 -21.90 0.25
CA MET A 90 12.19 -23.36 0.37
C MET A 90 13.46 -23.93 -0.26
N GLN A 91 13.83 -23.45 -1.44
CA GLN A 91 15.00 -23.95 -2.19
C GLN A 91 16.30 -23.63 -1.45
N THR A 92 16.46 -22.40 -0.95
CA THR A 92 17.66 -22.03 -0.17
C THR A 92 17.76 -22.81 1.13
N MET A 93 16.63 -23.03 1.84
CA MET A 93 16.58 -23.89 3.02
C MET A 93 17.00 -25.33 2.68
N ALA A 94 16.47 -25.91 1.61
CA ALA A 94 16.85 -27.25 1.17
C ALA A 94 18.34 -27.35 0.87
N ALA A 95 18.90 -26.42 0.09
CA ALA A 95 20.30 -26.41 -0.27
C ALA A 95 21.24 -26.25 0.95
N GLN A 96 20.91 -25.37 1.89
CA GLN A 96 21.73 -25.11 3.08
C GLN A 96 21.68 -26.25 4.11
N LEU A 97 20.60 -27.01 4.15
CA LEU A 97 20.45 -28.15 5.06
C LEU A 97 20.90 -29.48 4.45
N GLY A 98 21.53 -29.48 3.25
CA GLY A 98 22.14 -30.65 2.64
C GLY A 98 21.26 -31.38 1.62
N GLY A 99 20.16 -30.81 1.21
CA GLY A 99 19.35 -31.26 0.07
C GLY A 99 19.95 -30.80 -1.27
N LYS A 100 19.25 -31.09 -2.36
CA LYS A 100 19.67 -30.68 -3.71
C LYS A 100 18.55 -29.94 -4.45
N VAL A 101 18.93 -28.86 -5.10
CA VAL A 101 18.08 -28.05 -5.99
C VAL A 101 18.64 -28.18 -7.41
N GLN A 102 17.76 -28.29 -8.36
CA GLN A 102 18.10 -28.33 -9.78
C GLN A 102 17.29 -27.31 -10.55
N GLY A 103 17.96 -26.59 -11.47
CA GLY A 103 17.30 -25.78 -12.48
C GLY A 103 16.48 -26.67 -13.42
N SER A 104 15.29 -26.26 -13.77
CA SER A 104 14.43 -26.99 -14.69
C SER A 104 14.26 -26.21 -15.99
N GLU A 105 14.34 -26.92 -17.12
CA GLU A 105 13.95 -26.39 -18.43
C GLU A 105 12.42 -26.18 -18.50
N GLU A 106 11.68 -26.98 -17.75
CA GLU A 106 10.23 -26.84 -17.57
C GLU A 106 9.93 -25.90 -16.39
N ARG A 107 9.44 -24.73 -16.72
CA ARG A 107 9.03 -23.72 -15.74
C ARG A 107 7.55 -23.89 -15.42
N GLU A 108 7.19 -23.71 -14.15
CA GLU A 108 5.79 -23.73 -13.71
C GLU A 108 5.36 -22.33 -13.30
N PHE A 109 4.46 -21.74 -14.09
CA PHE A 109 3.84 -20.44 -13.80
C PHE A 109 2.33 -20.54 -13.88
N GLY A 110 1.66 -20.04 -12.85
CA GLY A 110 0.22 -19.97 -12.81
C GLY A 110 -0.43 -21.00 -11.90
N TYR A 111 -1.66 -21.34 -12.23
CA TYR A 111 -2.46 -22.30 -11.48
C TYR A 111 -1.90 -23.71 -11.56
N ALA A 112 -1.83 -24.37 -10.41
CA ALA A 112 -1.51 -25.80 -10.31
C ALA A 112 -2.38 -26.45 -9.21
N CYS A 113 -2.63 -27.74 -9.38
CA CYS A 113 -3.27 -28.58 -8.36
C CYS A 113 -2.18 -29.49 -7.77
N VAL A 114 -1.93 -29.42 -6.48
CA VAL A 114 -0.97 -30.27 -5.78
C VAL A 114 -1.68 -31.37 -5.01
N ASP A 115 -1.16 -32.60 -5.10
CA ASP A 115 -1.60 -33.75 -4.32
C ASP A 115 -0.94 -33.70 -2.92
N LEU A 116 -1.72 -33.81 -1.86
CA LEU A 116 -1.22 -33.98 -0.49
C LEU A 116 -0.87 -35.44 -0.26
N VAL A 117 0.43 -35.73 -0.12
CA VAL A 117 0.96 -37.10 -0.06
C VAL A 117 1.50 -37.49 1.32
N GLY A 118 1.82 -36.51 2.16
CA GLY A 118 2.35 -36.72 3.52
C GLY A 118 1.45 -36.15 4.60
N LYS A 119 1.61 -36.65 5.83
CA LYS A 119 0.98 -36.08 7.03
C LYS A 119 1.98 -35.18 7.74
N SER A 120 1.52 -34.05 8.21
CA SER A 120 2.33 -33.06 8.91
C SER A 120 1.43 -32.10 9.68
N ASN A 121 1.90 -31.59 10.79
CA ASN A 121 1.21 -30.54 11.55
C ASN A 121 0.94 -29.27 10.70
N PHE A 122 1.64 -29.12 9.60
CA PHE A 122 1.56 -27.92 8.74
C PHE A 122 0.38 -27.95 7.77
N LEU A 123 0.13 -29.07 7.07
CA LEU A 123 -0.90 -29.15 6.01
C LEU A 123 -2.08 -30.07 6.35
N ASP A 124 -2.04 -30.83 7.45
CA ASP A 124 -3.08 -31.80 7.79
C ASP A 124 -4.45 -31.13 7.96
N GLY A 125 -5.47 -31.63 7.24
CA GLY A 125 -6.81 -31.07 7.23
C GLY A 125 -6.96 -29.73 6.50
N ILE A 126 -6.01 -29.36 5.64
CA ILE A 126 -6.10 -28.20 4.74
C ILE A 126 -6.14 -28.71 3.31
N GLU A 127 -7.34 -28.76 2.71
CA GLU A 127 -7.57 -29.23 1.35
C GLU A 127 -8.66 -28.38 0.66
N ASP A 128 -8.64 -28.37 -0.67
CA ASP A 128 -9.69 -27.80 -1.51
C ASP A 128 -10.67 -28.87 -2.00
N ALA A 129 -10.14 -30.06 -2.32
CA ALA A 129 -10.94 -31.18 -2.84
C ALA A 129 -10.28 -32.53 -2.53
N ILE A 130 -11.01 -33.59 -2.82
CA ILE A 130 -10.50 -34.96 -2.85
C ILE A 130 -10.54 -35.41 -4.31
N ALA A 131 -9.38 -35.80 -4.85
CA ALA A 131 -9.27 -36.30 -6.22
C ALA A 131 -9.85 -37.72 -6.37
N ASP A 132 -10.06 -38.17 -7.60
CA ASP A 132 -10.61 -39.51 -7.91
C ASP A 132 -9.76 -40.65 -7.35
N ASN A 133 -8.46 -40.44 -7.16
CA ASN A 133 -7.52 -41.39 -6.55
C ASN A 133 -7.60 -41.39 -5.00
N GLY A 134 -8.47 -40.58 -4.40
CA GLY A 134 -8.64 -40.48 -2.96
C GLY A 134 -7.62 -39.56 -2.24
N LEU A 135 -6.70 -38.92 -2.96
CA LEU A 135 -5.78 -37.93 -2.38
C LEU A 135 -6.49 -36.60 -2.18
N MET A 136 -6.16 -35.93 -1.07
CA MET A 136 -6.54 -34.53 -0.84
C MET A 136 -5.70 -33.62 -1.74
N THR A 137 -6.29 -32.54 -2.25
CA THR A 137 -5.63 -31.63 -3.18
C THR A 137 -5.77 -30.18 -2.75
N LEU A 138 -4.82 -29.35 -3.19
CA LEU A 138 -4.84 -27.89 -3.04
C LEU A 138 -4.68 -27.22 -4.40
N ASP A 139 -5.51 -26.20 -4.61
CA ASP A 139 -5.38 -25.25 -5.72
C ASP A 139 -4.40 -24.15 -5.34
N VAL A 140 -3.26 -24.11 -6.01
CA VAL A 140 -2.15 -23.23 -5.66
C VAL A 140 -1.65 -22.43 -6.85
N TRP A 141 -0.85 -21.41 -6.57
CA TRP A 141 -0.16 -20.60 -7.57
C TRP A 141 1.33 -20.89 -7.57
N MET A 142 1.85 -21.41 -8.68
CA MET A 142 3.26 -21.66 -8.91
C MET A 142 3.92 -20.50 -9.63
N SER A 143 5.20 -20.25 -9.33
CA SER A 143 6.02 -19.24 -10.02
C SER A 143 7.50 -19.59 -9.85
N HIS A 144 7.96 -20.67 -10.48
CA HIS A 144 9.34 -21.14 -10.31
C HIS A 144 9.91 -21.79 -11.56
N GLY A 145 11.27 -21.73 -11.68
CA GLY A 145 12.05 -22.48 -12.65
C GLY A 145 12.90 -23.57 -11.99
N ASP A 146 13.38 -23.33 -10.77
CA ASP A 146 14.15 -24.30 -10.00
C ASP A 146 13.24 -25.13 -9.10
N LYS A 147 13.64 -26.37 -8.79
CA LYS A 147 12.91 -27.26 -7.89
C LYS A 147 13.83 -28.07 -7.00
N VAL A 148 13.39 -28.39 -5.80
CA VAL A 148 14.05 -29.32 -4.89
C VAL A 148 13.87 -30.72 -5.47
N ILE A 149 14.99 -31.45 -5.65
CA ILE A 149 15.02 -32.84 -6.18
C ILE A 149 15.44 -33.85 -5.12
N GLU A 150 16.15 -33.42 -4.08
CA GLU A 150 16.55 -34.25 -2.95
C GLU A 150 16.36 -33.45 -1.67
N MET A 151 15.57 -34.00 -0.76
CA MET A 151 15.26 -33.33 0.52
C MET A 151 16.43 -33.42 1.50
N PRO A 152 16.57 -32.44 2.41
CA PRO A 152 17.48 -32.59 3.55
C PRO A 152 17.08 -33.74 4.47
N SER A 153 18.04 -34.24 5.25
CA SER A 153 17.76 -35.26 6.26
C SER A 153 16.73 -34.79 7.27
N GLY A 154 15.78 -35.66 7.59
CA GLY A 154 14.68 -35.37 8.54
C GLY A 154 13.40 -34.79 7.90
N PHE A 155 13.45 -34.35 6.65
CA PHE A 155 12.28 -33.88 5.94
C PHE A 155 11.48 -35.00 5.29
N SER A 156 10.18 -34.79 5.16
CA SER A 156 9.26 -35.63 4.40
C SER A 156 8.55 -34.79 3.30
N VAL A 157 8.19 -35.45 2.19
CA VAL A 157 7.35 -34.81 1.16
C VAL A 157 5.94 -34.64 1.71
N LEU A 158 5.39 -33.45 1.61
CA LEU A 158 4.03 -33.14 2.06
C LEU A 158 3.06 -32.97 0.89
N ALA A 159 3.55 -32.42 -0.23
CA ALA A 159 2.74 -32.25 -1.45
C ALA A 159 3.61 -32.46 -2.69
N SER A 160 2.97 -32.89 -3.79
CA SER A 160 3.62 -33.13 -5.07
C SER A 160 2.71 -32.77 -6.25
N THR A 161 3.33 -32.52 -7.42
CA THR A 161 2.67 -32.50 -8.72
C THR A 161 3.38 -33.46 -9.66
N PRO A 162 2.83 -33.79 -10.83
CA PRO A 162 3.55 -34.59 -11.83
C PRO A 162 4.89 -34.03 -12.29
N SER A 163 5.01 -32.67 -12.29
CA SER A 163 6.22 -31.93 -12.72
C SER A 163 7.11 -31.52 -11.54
N CYS A 164 6.58 -31.44 -10.30
CA CYS A 164 7.32 -31.10 -9.09
C CYS A 164 7.08 -32.15 -8.00
N ALA A 165 7.97 -33.13 -7.92
CA ALA A 165 7.84 -34.24 -6.96
C ALA A 165 7.89 -33.79 -5.48
N ILE A 166 8.46 -32.60 -5.22
CA ILE A 166 8.55 -32.00 -3.89
C ILE A 166 7.97 -30.57 -3.97
N ALA A 167 6.64 -30.48 -4.06
CA ALA A 167 5.93 -29.20 -4.06
C ALA A 167 5.77 -28.60 -2.64
N ALA A 168 5.81 -29.47 -1.61
CA ALA A 168 5.96 -29.05 -0.22
C ALA A 168 6.74 -30.13 0.56
N MET A 169 7.52 -29.66 1.53
CA MET A 169 8.31 -30.51 2.42
C MET A 169 8.21 -30.03 3.86
N GLY A 170 8.44 -30.91 4.82
CA GLY A 170 8.40 -30.53 6.25
C GLY A 170 9.17 -31.46 7.15
N ASP A 171 9.67 -30.90 8.25
CA ASP A 171 10.25 -31.58 9.39
C ASP A 171 9.53 -31.08 10.67
N ASP A 172 8.58 -31.87 11.14
CA ASP A 172 7.77 -31.53 12.31
C ASP A 172 8.61 -31.44 13.60
N ALA A 173 9.73 -32.19 13.67
CA ALA A 173 10.58 -32.17 14.86
C ALA A 173 11.33 -30.85 15.01
N ARG A 174 11.86 -30.29 13.93
CA ARG A 174 12.51 -28.96 13.90
C ARG A 174 11.51 -27.84 13.69
N ARG A 175 10.29 -28.16 13.25
CA ARG A 175 9.24 -27.21 12.81
C ARG A 175 9.70 -26.38 11.60
N PHE A 176 10.37 -27.05 10.65
CA PHE A 176 10.82 -26.45 9.39
C PHE A 176 9.94 -26.93 8.25
N TYR A 177 9.40 -25.99 7.49
CA TYR A 177 8.48 -26.27 6.39
C TYR A 177 8.87 -25.48 5.16
N GLY A 178 8.62 -26.04 3.98
CA GLY A 178 8.83 -25.38 2.72
C GLY A 178 7.71 -25.68 1.75
N VAL A 179 7.29 -24.65 1.01
CA VAL A 179 6.32 -24.73 -0.07
C VAL A 179 6.91 -24.11 -1.34
N GLN A 180 6.77 -24.79 -2.48
CA GLN A 180 7.23 -24.29 -3.76
C GLN A 180 6.25 -23.24 -4.34
N PHE A 181 4.99 -23.32 -3.96
CA PHE A 181 3.93 -22.41 -4.35
C PHE A 181 3.86 -21.19 -3.41
N HIS A 182 3.06 -20.20 -3.78
CA HIS A 182 2.88 -18.96 -3.07
C HIS A 182 1.57 -18.94 -2.26
N PRO A 183 1.60 -19.20 -0.93
CA PRO A 183 0.40 -19.17 -0.09
C PRO A 183 -0.13 -17.75 0.14
N GLU A 184 0.69 -16.73 -0.07
CA GLU A 184 0.34 -15.31 0.15
C GLU A 184 -0.57 -14.73 -0.93
N VAL A 185 -0.59 -15.31 -2.14
CA VAL A 185 -1.40 -14.79 -3.25
C VAL A 185 -2.83 -15.30 -3.21
N THR A 186 -3.76 -14.50 -3.75
CA THR A 186 -5.20 -14.81 -3.73
C THR A 186 -5.60 -16.06 -4.53
N HIS A 187 -4.75 -16.48 -5.45
CA HIS A 187 -4.98 -17.65 -6.29
C HIS A 187 -4.72 -18.98 -5.56
N THR A 188 -3.96 -18.97 -4.45
CA THR A 188 -3.84 -20.12 -3.54
C THR A 188 -5.00 -20.07 -2.56
N LYS A 189 -6.05 -20.87 -2.84
CA LYS A 189 -7.33 -20.78 -2.12
C LYS A 189 -7.21 -20.95 -0.62
N GLN A 190 -6.42 -21.91 -0.15
CA GLN A 190 -6.20 -22.18 1.28
C GLN A 190 -4.98 -21.45 1.86
N GLY A 191 -4.38 -20.51 1.11
CA GLY A 191 -3.16 -19.82 1.52
C GLY A 191 -3.27 -19.12 2.88
N ALA A 192 -4.40 -18.48 3.15
CA ALA A 192 -4.67 -17.86 4.45
C ALA A 192 -4.69 -18.88 5.60
N ARG A 193 -5.26 -20.09 5.39
CA ARG A 193 -5.27 -21.16 6.41
C ARG A 193 -3.88 -21.73 6.65
N ILE A 194 -3.09 -21.90 5.58
CA ILE A 194 -1.69 -22.40 5.66
C ILE A 194 -0.86 -21.42 6.49
N LEU A 195 -0.91 -20.12 6.17
CA LEU A 195 -0.16 -19.10 6.90
C LEU A 195 -0.67 -18.95 8.35
N SER A 196 -1.98 -18.98 8.57
CA SER A 196 -2.57 -18.91 9.90
C SER A 196 -2.11 -20.07 10.78
N ARG A 197 -2.09 -21.30 10.25
CA ARG A 197 -1.57 -22.48 10.95
C ARG A 197 -0.10 -22.33 11.33
N PHE A 198 0.74 -21.91 10.39
CA PHE A 198 2.15 -21.67 10.68
C PHE A 198 2.34 -20.65 11.79
N ILE A 199 1.64 -19.52 11.73
CA ILE A 199 1.83 -18.38 12.62
C ILE A 199 1.20 -18.63 14.00
N LEU A 200 -0.07 -19.05 14.07
CA LEU A 200 -0.80 -19.15 15.33
C LEU A 200 -0.56 -20.48 16.04
N GLU A 201 -0.48 -21.59 15.31
CA GLU A 201 -0.38 -22.91 15.92
C GLU A 201 1.08 -23.35 16.04
N ILE A 202 1.88 -23.28 14.97
CA ILE A 202 3.27 -23.79 14.94
C ILE A 202 4.24 -22.81 15.62
N CYS A 203 4.13 -21.51 15.32
CA CYS A 203 4.91 -20.47 16.00
C CYS A 203 4.32 -20.08 17.36
N ALA A 204 3.10 -20.52 17.66
CA ALA A 204 2.37 -20.21 18.90
C ALA A 204 2.31 -18.69 19.16
N CYS A 205 2.00 -17.92 18.13
CA CYS A 205 1.80 -16.48 18.25
C CYS A 205 0.37 -16.18 18.70
N ASP A 206 0.20 -15.24 19.63
CA ASP A 206 -1.09 -14.63 19.92
C ASP A 206 -1.36 -13.49 18.93
N ALA A 207 -2.63 -13.32 18.55
CA ALA A 207 -3.07 -12.26 17.65
C ALA A 207 -3.22 -10.92 18.39
N LEU A 208 -2.08 -10.31 18.77
CA LEU A 208 -2.02 -9.07 19.54
C LEU A 208 -2.09 -7.81 18.66
N TRP A 209 -1.80 -7.94 17.39
CA TRP A 209 -1.78 -6.86 16.41
C TRP A 209 -3.19 -6.57 15.89
N THR A 210 -3.98 -5.84 16.67
CA THR A 210 -5.36 -5.48 16.37
C THR A 210 -5.51 -3.96 16.28
N PRO A 211 -6.49 -3.42 15.52
CA PRO A 211 -6.68 -1.97 15.38
C PRO A 211 -6.77 -1.24 16.73
N ALA A 212 -7.49 -1.78 17.70
CA ALA A 212 -7.65 -1.18 19.01
C ALA A 212 -6.31 -1.13 19.78
N HIS A 213 -5.57 -2.23 19.81
CA HIS A 213 -4.27 -2.28 20.48
C HIS A 213 -3.23 -1.40 19.79
N ILE A 214 -3.22 -1.33 18.44
CA ILE A 214 -2.36 -0.44 17.68
C ILE A 214 -2.62 1.03 18.05
N VAL A 215 -3.89 1.43 18.14
CA VAL A 215 -4.26 2.80 18.53
C VAL A 215 -3.81 3.10 19.96
N GLU A 216 -4.01 2.18 20.91
CA GLU A 216 -3.59 2.35 22.30
C GLU A 216 -2.07 2.47 22.43
N ASP A 217 -1.31 1.62 21.75
CA ASP A 217 0.14 1.63 21.74
C ASP A 217 0.70 2.91 21.10
N ALA A 218 0.17 3.28 19.94
CA ALA A 218 0.57 4.51 19.23
C ALA A 218 0.30 5.77 20.07
N ILE A 219 -0.84 5.84 20.79
CA ILE A 219 -1.15 6.94 21.71
C ILE A 219 -0.13 6.98 22.86
N ALA A 220 0.20 5.85 23.44
CA ALA A 220 1.18 5.79 24.54
C ALA A 220 2.58 6.21 24.07
N THR A 221 3.01 5.72 22.92
CA THR A 221 4.30 6.06 22.29
C THR A 221 4.39 7.56 21.97
N VAL A 222 3.36 8.12 21.35
CA VAL A 222 3.30 9.57 21.03
C VAL A 222 3.39 10.41 22.31
N ARG A 223 2.63 10.06 23.35
CA ARG A 223 2.68 10.77 24.65
C ARG A 223 4.06 10.71 25.30
N ALA A 224 4.71 9.56 25.26
CA ALA A 224 6.05 9.41 25.80
C ALA A 224 7.10 10.20 25.02
N GLN A 225 6.98 10.26 23.69
CA GLN A 225 7.89 10.99 22.82
C GLN A 225 7.72 12.50 22.94
N VAL A 226 6.47 12.98 22.90
CA VAL A 226 6.15 14.41 22.78
C VAL A 226 6.19 15.12 24.14
N GLY A 227 5.79 14.44 25.22
CA GLY A 227 5.65 15.08 26.55
C GLY A 227 4.72 16.30 26.49
N ASP A 228 5.21 17.45 26.97
CA ASP A 228 4.46 18.71 27.01
C ASP A 228 4.70 19.60 25.78
N ALA A 229 5.48 19.15 24.80
CA ALA A 229 5.84 19.93 23.63
C ALA A 229 4.70 20.04 22.61
N LYS A 230 4.80 21.01 21.69
CA LYS A 230 3.82 21.21 20.62
C LYS A 230 4.23 20.48 19.35
N VAL A 231 3.24 19.96 18.65
CA VAL A 231 3.38 19.21 17.41
C VAL A 231 2.68 19.93 16.27
N LEU A 232 3.36 20.04 15.14
CA LEU A 232 2.84 20.55 13.88
C LEU A 232 2.57 19.39 12.92
N LEU A 233 1.43 19.40 12.23
CA LEU A 233 1.07 18.43 11.21
C LEU A 233 0.63 19.13 9.93
N GLY A 234 1.22 18.73 8.79
CA GLY A 234 0.69 19.07 7.47
C GLY A 234 -0.54 18.20 7.15
N LEU A 235 -1.72 18.80 7.16
CA LEU A 235 -2.96 18.11 6.85
C LEU A 235 -3.26 18.24 5.35
N SER A 236 -3.01 17.19 4.59
CA SER A 236 -3.23 17.18 3.13
C SER A 236 -4.67 16.86 2.73
N GLY A 237 -5.53 16.49 3.68
CA GLY A 237 -6.84 15.91 3.42
C GLY A 237 -6.77 14.44 2.91
N GLY A 238 -5.60 13.85 2.73
CA GLY A 238 -5.40 12.43 2.45
C GLY A 238 -5.72 11.56 3.66
N VAL A 239 -5.93 10.26 3.41
CA VAL A 239 -6.30 9.30 4.46
C VAL A 239 -5.23 9.26 5.57
N ASP A 240 -3.93 9.19 5.21
CA ASP A 240 -2.86 9.05 6.19
C ASP A 240 -2.75 10.27 7.09
N SER A 241 -2.67 11.48 6.53
CA SER A 241 -2.63 12.71 7.32
C SER A 241 -3.89 12.90 8.18
N SER A 242 -5.04 12.43 7.72
CA SER A 242 -6.30 12.45 8.47
C SER A 242 -6.26 11.51 9.67
N VAL A 243 -5.72 10.29 9.49
CA VAL A 243 -5.55 9.32 10.59
C VAL A 243 -4.51 9.81 11.59
N VAL A 244 -3.38 10.39 11.12
CA VAL A 244 -2.39 11.02 12.00
C VAL A 244 -3.02 12.14 12.82
N ALA A 245 -3.82 13.03 12.19
CA ALA A 245 -4.49 14.13 12.91
C ALA A 245 -5.42 13.60 14.01
N ALA A 246 -6.25 12.61 13.71
CA ALA A 246 -7.16 12.01 14.67
C ALA A 246 -6.43 11.31 15.83
N LEU A 247 -5.37 10.55 15.51
CA LEU A 247 -4.56 9.85 16.51
C LEU A 247 -3.81 10.82 17.43
N LEU A 248 -3.14 11.82 16.85
CA LEU A 248 -2.41 12.85 17.62
C LEU A 248 -3.36 13.67 18.48
N HIS A 249 -4.52 14.07 17.95
CA HIS A 249 -5.51 14.80 18.75
C HIS A 249 -5.98 13.97 19.96
N ARG A 250 -6.22 12.67 19.77
CA ARG A 250 -6.58 11.76 20.88
C ARG A 250 -5.41 11.55 21.87
N ALA A 251 -4.17 11.62 21.40
CA ALA A 251 -2.98 11.44 22.24
C ALA A 251 -2.63 12.70 23.03
N ILE A 252 -2.57 13.86 22.40
CA ILE A 252 -1.96 15.09 22.94
C ILE A 252 -2.88 16.34 22.87
N GLY A 253 -4.12 16.20 22.36
CA GLY A 253 -5.14 17.26 22.40
C GLY A 253 -4.65 18.60 21.81
N ASP A 254 -4.71 19.66 22.60
CA ASP A 254 -4.41 21.03 22.20
C ASP A 254 -2.93 21.32 21.86
N GLN A 255 -2.02 20.37 22.13
CA GLN A 255 -0.62 20.47 21.73
C GLN A 255 -0.46 20.30 20.20
N LEU A 256 -1.47 19.71 19.53
CA LEU A 256 -1.48 19.55 18.07
C LEU A 256 -1.98 20.82 17.38
N THR A 257 -1.23 21.28 16.38
CA THR A 257 -1.69 22.27 15.40
C THR A 257 -1.55 21.68 14.00
N CYS A 258 -2.61 21.68 13.21
CA CYS A 258 -2.59 21.25 11.82
C CYS A 258 -2.55 22.46 10.88
N VAL A 259 -1.78 22.35 9.80
CA VAL A 259 -1.79 23.32 8.70
C VAL A 259 -2.36 22.63 7.47
N PHE A 260 -3.48 23.13 6.97
CA PHE A 260 -4.11 22.67 5.73
C PHE A 260 -3.85 23.70 4.63
N VAL A 261 -3.12 23.31 3.59
CA VAL A 261 -2.80 24.17 2.46
C VAL A 261 -3.84 24.00 1.35
N ASP A 262 -4.64 25.04 1.12
CA ASP A 262 -5.54 25.10 -0.03
C ASP A 262 -4.80 25.66 -1.25
N ASN A 263 -4.38 24.75 -2.10
CA ASN A 263 -3.57 25.05 -3.29
C ASN A 263 -4.42 25.40 -4.54
N GLY A 264 -5.75 25.43 -4.41
CA GLY A 264 -6.66 25.68 -5.53
C GLY A 264 -6.78 24.50 -6.52
N LEU A 265 -6.12 23.35 -6.25
CA LEU A 265 -6.15 22.14 -7.07
C LEU A 265 -6.87 20.98 -6.37
N LEU A 266 -7.60 21.27 -5.32
CA LEU A 266 -8.42 20.32 -4.57
C LEU A 266 -9.71 19.98 -5.32
N ARG A 267 -10.37 18.89 -4.91
CA ARG A 267 -11.73 18.55 -5.33
C ARG A 267 -12.73 19.60 -4.87
N LEU A 268 -13.92 19.58 -5.47
CA LEU A 268 -14.99 20.49 -5.11
C LEU A 268 -15.37 20.34 -3.63
N HIS A 269 -15.38 21.43 -2.88
CA HIS A 269 -15.67 21.49 -1.45
C HIS A 269 -14.72 20.71 -0.53
N GLU A 270 -13.61 20.19 -1.02
CA GLU A 270 -12.70 19.37 -0.21
C GLU A 270 -12.11 20.16 0.96
N GLY A 271 -11.66 21.40 0.73
CA GLY A 271 -11.15 22.25 1.80
C GLY A 271 -12.17 22.52 2.91
N ASP A 272 -13.42 22.80 2.53
CA ASP A 272 -14.50 23.03 3.49
C ASP A 272 -14.86 21.76 4.26
N GLN A 273 -14.85 20.60 3.59
CA GLN A 273 -15.07 19.32 4.24
C GLN A 273 -13.98 18.96 5.25
N VAL A 274 -12.71 19.26 4.95
CA VAL A 274 -11.59 19.08 5.88
C VAL A 274 -11.76 19.98 7.11
N MET A 275 -12.09 21.26 6.91
CA MET A 275 -12.31 22.20 8.02
C MET A 275 -13.51 21.79 8.89
N ALA A 276 -14.63 21.43 8.28
CA ALA A 276 -15.81 20.95 9.00
C ALA A 276 -15.49 19.69 9.84
N MET A 277 -14.76 18.75 9.26
CA MET A 277 -14.44 17.50 9.95
C MET A 277 -13.48 17.71 11.13
N PHE A 278 -12.34 18.35 10.89
CA PHE A 278 -11.28 18.43 11.90
C PHE A 278 -11.47 19.61 12.86
N ALA A 279 -11.75 20.79 12.36
CA ALA A 279 -11.89 21.97 13.23
C ALA A 279 -13.25 22.01 13.95
N GLU A 280 -14.36 21.78 13.25
CA GLU A 280 -15.70 21.94 13.82
C GLU A 280 -16.17 20.69 14.57
N ASN A 281 -16.01 19.48 14.00
CA ASN A 281 -16.52 18.26 14.61
C ASN A 281 -15.55 17.62 15.61
N MET A 282 -14.25 17.63 15.34
CA MET A 282 -13.24 17.02 16.23
C MET A 282 -12.59 18.03 17.18
N GLY A 283 -12.72 19.34 16.94
CA GLY A 283 -12.08 20.36 17.75
C GLY A 283 -10.56 20.45 17.58
N VAL A 284 -10.02 19.93 16.49
CA VAL A 284 -8.59 20.04 16.18
C VAL A 284 -8.25 21.47 15.75
N LYS A 285 -7.18 22.02 16.26
CA LYS A 285 -6.69 23.33 15.81
C LYS A 285 -6.15 23.24 14.39
N VAL A 286 -6.90 23.73 13.40
CA VAL A 286 -6.52 23.71 11.98
C VAL A 286 -6.37 25.15 11.47
N ILE A 287 -5.21 25.45 10.88
CA ILE A 287 -4.92 26.68 10.15
C ILE A 287 -5.11 26.37 8.66
N ARG A 288 -6.09 27.02 8.00
CA ARG A 288 -6.24 26.94 6.54
C ARG A 288 -5.41 28.03 5.89
N ALA A 289 -4.39 27.65 5.15
CA ALA A 289 -3.57 28.55 4.34
C ALA A 289 -4.14 28.61 2.93
N ASP A 290 -4.82 29.70 2.57
CA ASP A 290 -5.27 29.93 1.21
C ASP A 290 -4.10 30.39 0.33
N ALA A 291 -3.63 29.49 -0.53
CA ALA A 291 -2.47 29.69 -1.37
C ALA A 291 -2.76 29.53 -2.87
N GLN A 292 -4.05 29.48 -3.26
CA GLN A 292 -4.47 29.22 -4.65
C GLN A 292 -3.72 30.10 -5.66
N ASP A 293 -3.66 31.41 -5.43
CA ASP A 293 -3.05 32.35 -6.37
C ASP A 293 -1.53 32.12 -6.50
N LYS A 294 -0.87 31.76 -5.38
CA LYS A 294 0.57 31.43 -5.35
C LYS A 294 0.87 30.19 -6.20
N PHE A 295 0.08 29.11 -6.06
CA PHE A 295 0.24 27.91 -6.86
C PHE A 295 -0.05 28.15 -8.34
N LEU A 296 -1.17 28.77 -8.66
CA LEU A 296 -1.57 28.99 -10.04
C LEU A 296 -0.58 29.90 -10.80
N SER A 297 -0.07 30.96 -10.15
CA SER A 297 0.91 31.84 -10.77
C SER A 297 2.23 31.13 -11.08
N ARG A 298 2.66 30.19 -10.23
CA ARG A 298 3.90 29.42 -10.45
C ARG A 298 3.75 28.30 -11.48
N LEU A 299 2.53 27.83 -11.72
CA LEU A 299 2.22 26.79 -12.71
C LEU A 299 1.98 27.37 -14.09
N LEU A 300 1.93 28.70 -14.24
CA LEU A 300 1.70 29.34 -15.52
C LEU A 300 2.78 28.96 -16.54
N GLY A 301 2.35 28.45 -17.71
CA GLY A 301 3.25 28.02 -18.78
C GLY A 301 3.92 26.65 -18.56
N ILE A 302 3.68 25.97 -17.43
CA ILE A 302 4.25 24.66 -17.17
C ILE A 302 3.30 23.56 -17.67
N ILE A 303 3.80 22.76 -18.62
CA ILE A 303 3.02 21.69 -19.27
C ILE A 303 3.56 20.30 -18.87
N ASP A 304 4.89 20.19 -18.68
CA ASP A 304 5.54 18.92 -18.33
C ASP A 304 5.05 18.39 -16.99
N PRO A 305 4.60 17.12 -16.91
CA PRO A 305 4.01 16.56 -15.69
C PRO A 305 4.97 16.53 -14.49
N GLU A 306 6.25 16.22 -14.74
CA GLU A 306 7.25 16.16 -13.68
C GLU A 306 7.60 17.56 -13.17
N ALA A 307 7.68 18.55 -14.06
CA ALA A 307 7.85 19.95 -13.69
C ALA A 307 6.67 20.45 -12.85
N LYS A 308 5.42 20.12 -13.23
CA LYS A 308 4.22 20.42 -12.41
C LYS A 308 4.35 19.87 -11.01
N ARG A 309 4.69 18.57 -10.87
CA ARG A 309 4.86 17.90 -9.57
C ARG A 309 5.90 18.60 -8.70
N LYS A 310 7.05 18.94 -9.27
CA LYS A 310 8.14 19.65 -8.58
C LYS A 310 7.71 21.04 -8.10
N VAL A 311 7.05 21.81 -8.98
CA VAL A 311 6.58 23.16 -8.62
C VAL A 311 5.51 23.10 -7.54
N ILE A 312 4.54 22.19 -7.64
CA ILE A 312 3.50 22.02 -6.63
C ILE A 312 4.11 21.60 -5.30
N GLY A 313 4.98 20.58 -5.30
CA GLY A 313 5.64 20.11 -4.09
C GLY A 313 6.46 21.21 -3.40
N ARG A 314 7.31 21.92 -4.16
CA ARG A 314 8.12 23.02 -3.63
C ARG A 314 7.25 24.16 -3.07
N THR A 315 6.20 24.54 -3.78
CA THR A 315 5.30 25.62 -3.34
C THR A 315 4.55 25.22 -2.07
N PHE A 316 4.17 23.93 -1.97
CA PHE A 316 3.52 23.40 -0.75
C PHE A 316 4.44 23.55 0.47
N ILE A 317 5.71 23.16 0.34
CA ILE A 317 6.70 23.26 1.42
C ILE A 317 6.85 24.72 1.84
N GLU A 318 7.03 25.65 0.88
CA GLU A 318 7.20 27.07 1.19
C GLU A 318 5.98 27.68 1.91
N VAL A 319 4.75 27.32 1.51
CA VAL A 319 3.53 27.79 2.20
C VAL A 319 3.44 27.19 3.60
N PHE A 320 3.80 25.91 3.73
CA PHE A 320 3.82 25.23 5.02
C PHE A 320 4.82 25.89 5.98
N ASP A 321 6.02 26.19 5.49
CA ASP A 321 7.07 26.88 6.26
C ASP A 321 6.66 28.29 6.69
N GLU A 322 6.00 29.04 5.80
CA GLU A 322 5.46 30.37 6.12
C GLU A 322 4.44 30.31 7.26
N GLU A 323 3.61 29.25 7.33
CA GLU A 323 2.68 29.07 8.44
C GLU A 323 3.37 28.53 9.69
N ALA A 324 4.32 27.60 9.54
CA ALA A 324 5.07 27.03 10.64
C ALA A 324 5.88 28.10 11.40
N THR A 325 6.51 29.03 10.69
CA THR A 325 7.33 30.12 11.29
C THR A 325 6.48 31.12 12.11
N LYS A 326 5.17 31.19 11.89
CA LYS A 326 4.26 32.02 12.70
C LYS A 326 3.92 31.38 14.05
N LEU A 327 4.21 30.08 14.20
CA LEU A 327 3.94 29.32 15.41
C LEU A 327 5.15 29.36 16.35
N GLN A 328 4.88 29.60 17.63
CA GLN A 328 5.91 29.63 18.67
C GLN A 328 5.95 28.28 19.41
N ASP A 329 7.13 27.89 19.83
CA ASP A 329 7.36 26.72 20.71
C ASP A 329 6.95 25.36 20.09
N VAL A 330 7.02 25.20 18.77
CA VAL A 330 6.83 23.91 18.11
C VAL A 330 8.16 23.17 18.08
N SER A 331 8.17 21.96 18.62
CA SER A 331 9.38 21.11 18.69
C SER A 331 9.30 19.90 17.76
N PHE A 332 8.12 19.47 17.39
CA PHE A 332 7.88 18.26 16.62
C PHE A 332 7.10 18.52 15.33
N LEU A 333 7.52 17.82 14.28
CA LEU A 333 6.77 17.71 13.02
C LEU A 333 6.20 16.29 12.87
N ALA A 334 4.90 16.18 12.72
CA ALA A 334 4.26 14.91 12.47
C ALA A 334 4.18 14.59 10.96
N GLN A 335 4.43 13.34 10.61
CA GLN A 335 4.35 12.83 9.24
C GLN A 335 3.52 11.55 9.16
N GLY A 336 2.81 11.40 8.04
CA GLY A 336 2.03 10.20 7.73
C GLY A 336 2.82 9.12 7.00
N THR A 337 4.10 8.94 7.33
CA THR A 337 4.94 7.86 6.81
C THR A 337 4.33 6.51 7.16
N ILE A 338 4.24 5.60 6.19
CA ILE A 338 3.71 4.25 6.36
C ILE A 338 4.80 3.20 6.06
N TYR A 339 4.56 1.96 6.46
CA TYR A 339 5.57 0.89 6.37
C TYR A 339 6.14 0.65 4.96
N PRO A 340 5.35 0.68 3.86
CA PRO A 340 5.90 0.62 2.51
C PRO A 340 6.92 1.72 2.21
N ASP A 341 6.74 2.95 2.70
CA ASP A 341 7.69 4.05 2.51
C ASP A 341 9.03 3.76 3.20
N VAL A 342 8.97 3.10 4.37
CA VAL A 342 10.16 2.68 5.14
C VAL A 342 10.94 1.62 4.39
N ILE A 343 10.26 0.59 3.88
CA ILE A 343 10.89 -0.51 3.12
C ILE A 343 11.58 0.03 1.87
N GLU A 344 10.90 0.87 1.09
CA GLU A 344 11.46 1.45 -0.13
C GLU A 344 12.68 2.35 0.16
N SER A 345 12.65 3.09 1.26
CA SER A 345 13.79 3.94 1.67
C SER A 345 15.00 3.12 2.12
N ALA A 346 14.80 1.94 2.72
CA ALA A 346 15.87 1.04 3.13
C ALA A 346 16.54 0.35 1.92
N GLY A 347 15.77 -0.02 0.90
CA GLY A 347 16.28 -0.68 -0.32
C GLY A 347 17.22 0.19 -1.15
N THR A 348 17.14 1.51 -1.06
CA THR A 348 18.00 2.45 -1.82
C THR A 348 19.43 2.54 -1.29
N LYS A 349 19.75 2.05 -0.10
CA LYS A 349 21.12 2.06 0.44
C LYS A 349 22.05 1.02 -0.19
N ASN A 350 21.51 -0.05 -0.77
CA ASN A 350 22.30 -1.16 -1.33
C ASN A 350 22.28 -1.27 -2.86
N GLY A 351 21.61 -0.40 -3.59
CA GLY A 351 21.51 -0.47 -5.06
C GLY A 351 21.64 0.90 -5.72
N LYS A 352 22.25 0.93 -6.94
CA LYS A 352 22.33 2.10 -7.82
C LYS A 352 20.97 2.55 -8.37
N ALA A 353 19.92 2.56 -7.56
CA ALA A 353 18.62 3.10 -7.94
C ALA A 353 18.57 4.57 -7.58
N HIS A 354 18.49 5.42 -8.59
CA HIS A 354 18.22 6.85 -8.41
C HIS A 354 16.96 7.03 -7.53
N VAL A 355 17.10 7.88 -6.53
CA VAL A 355 16.02 8.35 -5.65
C VAL A 355 14.85 8.85 -6.49
N ILE A 356 13.79 8.04 -6.64
CA ILE A 356 12.56 8.39 -7.38
C ILE A 356 11.44 8.83 -6.42
N LYS A 357 11.72 9.12 -5.15
CA LYS A 357 10.66 9.57 -4.23
C LYS A 357 11.03 10.83 -3.46
N SER A 358 10.79 11.96 -4.13
CA SER A 358 10.64 13.27 -3.51
C SER A 358 9.17 13.63 -3.17
N HIS A 359 8.21 12.69 -3.24
CA HIS A 359 6.78 13.03 -3.29
C HIS A 359 5.96 12.69 -2.04
N HIS A 360 6.47 11.89 -1.12
CA HIS A 360 5.76 11.50 0.10
C HIS A 360 6.39 12.00 1.40
N ASN A 361 7.62 12.45 1.36
CA ASN A 361 8.24 13.10 2.50
C ASN A 361 8.22 14.62 2.27
N VAL A 362 7.90 15.36 3.30
CA VAL A 362 8.29 16.77 3.47
C VAL A 362 9.83 16.82 3.62
N GLY A 363 10.52 16.05 2.79
CA GLY A 363 11.98 15.95 2.69
C GLY A 363 12.64 17.13 1.98
N GLY A 364 11.95 18.26 1.95
CA GLY A 364 12.44 19.55 1.50
C GLY A 364 12.28 20.64 2.54
N LEU A 365 12.00 20.28 3.79
CA LEU A 365 12.12 21.25 4.88
C LEU A 365 13.57 21.73 4.94
N PRO A 366 13.81 23.04 5.12
CA PRO A 366 15.14 23.57 5.31
C PRO A 366 15.87 22.81 6.41
N GLU A 367 17.15 22.48 6.20
CA GLU A 367 18.00 21.81 7.21
C GLU A 367 18.10 22.61 8.52
N ASP A 368 17.70 23.87 8.48
CA ASP A 368 17.70 24.80 9.61
C ASP A 368 16.46 24.66 10.53
N MET A 369 15.42 23.92 10.12
CA MET A 369 14.28 23.62 10.99
C MET A 369 14.60 22.38 11.84
N ALA A 370 15.01 22.60 13.07
CA ALA A 370 15.35 21.59 14.06
C ALA A 370 14.11 20.93 14.68
N PHE A 371 13.16 20.43 13.86
CA PHE A 371 12.03 19.62 14.37
C PHE A 371 12.43 18.16 14.52
N GLU A 372 12.04 17.56 15.62
CA GLU A 372 12.03 16.11 15.74
C GLU A 372 10.78 15.53 15.04
N LEU A 373 10.92 14.34 14.43
CA LEU A 373 9.83 13.71 13.70
C LEU A 373 8.97 12.84 14.61
N VAL A 374 7.64 12.93 14.42
CA VAL A 374 6.66 12.02 14.98
C VAL A 374 5.95 11.28 13.85
N GLU A 375 6.18 9.97 13.72
CA GLU A 375 5.70 9.14 12.63
C GLU A 375 4.83 7.98 13.16
N PRO A 376 3.60 8.24 13.62
CA PRO A 376 2.81 7.25 14.36
C PRO A 376 2.28 6.10 13.49
N LEU A 377 2.37 6.20 12.15
CA LEU A 377 1.92 5.19 11.20
C LEU A 377 3.06 4.39 10.56
N ARG A 378 4.30 4.63 11.00
CA ARG A 378 5.53 4.12 10.36
C ARG A 378 5.58 2.59 10.22
N GLU A 379 4.93 1.87 11.12
CA GLU A 379 4.89 0.41 11.13
C GLU A 379 3.69 -0.18 10.38
N LEU A 380 2.78 0.66 9.84
CA LEU A 380 1.49 0.24 9.33
C LEU A 380 1.44 0.17 7.81
N PHE A 381 0.78 -0.86 7.29
CA PHE A 381 0.35 -0.89 5.90
C PHE A 381 -0.88 0.00 5.68
N LYS A 382 -1.15 0.37 4.45
CA LYS A 382 -2.26 1.26 4.08
C LYS A 382 -3.64 0.77 4.50
N ASP A 383 -3.88 -0.54 4.45
CA ASP A 383 -5.12 -1.16 4.89
C ASP A 383 -5.27 -1.14 6.42
N GLU A 384 -4.16 -1.26 7.15
CA GLU A 384 -4.14 -1.10 8.62
C GLU A 384 -4.42 0.35 9.01
N VAL A 385 -3.83 1.33 8.32
CA VAL A 385 -4.12 2.76 8.51
C VAL A 385 -5.61 3.04 8.35
N ARG A 386 -6.27 2.44 7.37
CA ARG A 386 -7.72 2.56 7.19
C ARG A 386 -8.50 1.97 8.36
N LYS A 387 -8.11 0.78 8.83
CA LYS A 387 -8.78 0.12 9.97
C LYS A 387 -8.67 0.95 11.25
N ILE A 388 -7.47 1.48 11.57
CA ILE A 388 -7.31 2.36 12.73
C ILE A 388 -8.00 3.71 12.55
N GLY A 389 -8.13 4.20 11.32
CA GLY A 389 -8.93 5.39 11.03
C GLY A 389 -10.39 5.24 11.45
N LEU A 390 -11.00 4.08 11.18
CA LEU A 390 -12.36 3.76 11.67
C LEU A 390 -12.40 3.62 13.19
N GLU A 391 -11.40 2.99 13.80
CA GLU A 391 -11.27 2.84 15.27
C GLU A 391 -11.16 4.21 15.97
N LEU A 392 -10.54 5.18 15.30
CA LEU A 392 -10.45 6.57 15.76
C LEU A 392 -11.72 7.39 15.53
N GLY A 393 -12.75 6.80 14.88
CA GLY A 393 -14.04 7.43 14.63
C GLY A 393 -14.11 8.28 13.36
N LEU A 394 -13.14 8.15 12.46
CA LEU A 394 -13.22 8.82 11.16
C LEU A 394 -14.34 8.20 10.30
N PRO A 395 -15.10 9.00 9.52
CA PRO A 395 -16.15 8.49 8.66
C PRO A 395 -15.62 7.49 7.62
N TYR A 396 -16.39 6.43 7.35
CA TYR A 396 -16.05 5.42 6.37
C TYR A 396 -15.70 6.01 4.99
N ASP A 397 -16.49 6.96 4.52
CA ASP A 397 -16.28 7.63 3.23
C ASP A 397 -14.98 8.46 3.15
N MET A 398 -14.46 8.92 4.27
CA MET A 398 -13.18 9.59 4.33
C MET A 398 -12.03 8.57 4.28
N VAL A 399 -12.15 7.48 5.02
CA VAL A 399 -11.11 6.44 5.15
C VAL A 399 -11.00 5.59 3.88
N TYR A 400 -12.13 5.29 3.24
CA TYR A 400 -12.19 4.47 2.01
C TYR A 400 -12.42 5.28 0.73
N ARG A 401 -12.06 6.57 0.76
CA ARG A 401 -12.09 7.39 -0.45
C ARG A 401 -11.09 6.90 -1.49
N HIS A 402 -11.43 7.13 -2.76
CA HIS A 402 -10.51 6.87 -3.86
C HIS A 402 -9.21 7.67 -3.71
N PRO A 403 -8.07 7.12 -4.12
CA PRO A 403 -6.81 7.86 -4.14
C PRO A 403 -6.94 9.20 -4.87
N PHE A 404 -6.32 10.22 -4.32
CA PHE A 404 -6.19 11.53 -4.92
C PHE A 404 -4.72 11.94 -4.83
N PRO A 405 -4.03 12.20 -5.94
CA PRO A 405 -2.60 12.44 -5.92
C PRO A 405 -2.26 13.75 -5.21
N GLY A 406 -1.06 13.84 -4.63
CA GLY A 406 -0.57 15.04 -3.95
C GLY A 406 -0.66 16.32 -4.79
N PRO A 407 -0.33 16.31 -6.10
CA PRO A 407 -0.50 17.45 -6.99
C PRO A 407 -1.96 17.82 -7.29
N GLY A 408 -2.92 17.05 -6.81
CA GLY A 408 -4.34 17.29 -7.00
C GLY A 408 -4.78 17.27 -8.46
N LEU A 409 -5.66 18.19 -8.83
CA LEU A 409 -6.13 18.35 -10.21
C LEU A 409 -5.04 18.78 -11.19
N GLY A 410 -3.88 19.25 -10.71
CA GLY A 410 -2.77 19.71 -11.56
C GLY A 410 -2.25 18.67 -12.54
N VAL A 411 -2.25 17.38 -12.14
CA VAL A 411 -1.85 16.23 -12.99
C VAL A 411 -3.03 15.55 -13.70
N ARG A 412 -4.20 16.18 -13.67
CA ARG A 412 -5.40 15.79 -14.43
C ARG A 412 -5.81 16.85 -15.45
N ILE A 413 -4.96 17.86 -15.64
CA ILE A 413 -5.07 18.90 -16.68
C ILE A 413 -3.89 18.70 -17.62
N LEU A 414 -4.11 18.12 -18.80
CA LEU A 414 -3.07 17.78 -19.78
C LEU A 414 -2.59 19.02 -20.59
N ALA A 415 -2.35 20.11 -19.87
CA ALA A 415 -1.86 21.40 -20.38
C ALA A 415 -1.24 22.19 -19.23
N GLU A 416 -0.92 23.48 -19.47
CA GLU A 416 -0.67 24.38 -18.36
C GLU A 416 -1.88 24.45 -17.42
N VAL A 417 -1.63 24.58 -16.14
CA VAL A 417 -2.69 24.64 -15.13
C VAL A 417 -3.24 26.06 -15.06
N ARG A 418 -4.52 26.23 -15.45
CA ARG A 418 -5.25 27.50 -15.37
C ARG A 418 -6.44 27.34 -14.43
N LYS A 419 -6.81 28.42 -13.75
CA LYS A 419 -7.98 28.42 -12.85
C LYS A 419 -9.26 27.96 -13.58
N GLU A 420 -9.49 28.46 -14.80
CA GLU A 420 -10.65 28.08 -15.62
C GLU A 420 -10.69 26.55 -15.87
N TYR A 421 -9.56 25.92 -16.19
CA TYR A 421 -9.49 24.49 -16.45
C TYR A 421 -9.70 23.68 -15.17
N ALA A 422 -9.12 24.14 -14.06
CA ALA A 422 -9.31 23.53 -12.76
C ALA A 422 -10.78 23.60 -12.28
N ASP A 423 -11.46 24.72 -12.51
CA ASP A 423 -12.87 24.91 -12.14
C ASP A 423 -13.80 24.02 -12.98
N ILE A 424 -13.56 23.89 -14.29
CA ILE A 424 -14.29 22.97 -15.16
C ILE A 424 -14.08 21.52 -14.71
N LEU A 425 -12.82 21.13 -14.55
CA LEU A 425 -12.45 19.76 -14.16
C LEU A 425 -13.01 19.39 -12.79
N ARG A 426 -12.93 20.27 -11.82
CA ARG A 426 -13.45 20.08 -10.45
C ARG A 426 -14.94 19.77 -10.45
N ARG A 427 -15.71 20.48 -11.27
CA ARG A 427 -17.15 20.24 -11.43
C ARG A 427 -17.44 18.93 -12.14
N ALA A 428 -16.68 18.61 -13.20
CA ALA A 428 -16.83 17.34 -13.92
C ALA A 428 -16.49 16.13 -13.03
N ASP A 429 -15.40 16.20 -12.26
CA ASP A 429 -15.00 15.19 -11.30
C ASP A 429 -16.08 15.00 -10.21
N HIS A 430 -16.63 16.09 -9.71
CA HIS A 430 -17.70 16.05 -8.71
C HIS A 430 -18.96 15.33 -9.23
N ILE A 431 -19.42 15.66 -10.44
CA ILE A 431 -20.58 15.00 -11.06
C ILE A 431 -20.32 13.50 -11.23
N PHE A 432 -19.14 13.13 -11.70
CA PHE A 432 -18.80 11.72 -11.90
C PHE A 432 -18.78 10.95 -10.59
N ILE A 433 -18.12 11.46 -9.56
CA ILE A 433 -18.05 10.82 -8.23
C ILE A 433 -19.43 10.76 -7.56
N GLU A 434 -20.22 11.83 -7.68
CA GLU A 434 -21.59 11.87 -7.14
C GLU A 434 -22.47 10.78 -7.78
N GLU A 435 -22.43 10.64 -9.10
CA GLU A 435 -23.22 9.61 -9.80
C GLU A 435 -22.71 8.19 -9.51
N LEU A 436 -21.40 7.98 -9.36
CA LEU A 436 -20.86 6.69 -8.90
C LEU A 436 -21.41 6.30 -7.52
N ARG A 437 -21.51 7.25 -6.59
CA ARG A 437 -22.10 7.01 -5.26
C ARG A 437 -23.60 6.70 -5.35
N LYS A 438 -24.35 7.49 -6.11
CA LYS A 438 -25.81 7.28 -6.32
C LYS A 438 -26.13 5.92 -6.96
N ALA A 439 -25.25 5.43 -7.83
CA ALA A 439 -25.42 4.16 -8.53
C ALA A 439 -24.82 2.96 -7.77
N ASP A 440 -24.29 3.15 -6.58
CA ASP A 440 -23.61 2.12 -5.77
C ASP A 440 -22.41 1.46 -6.51
N LEU A 441 -21.72 2.27 -7.34
CA LEU A 441 -20.55 1.87 -8.13
C LEU A 441 -19.23 2.39 -7.55
N TYR A 442 -19.27 3.34 -6.61
CA TYR A 442 -18.08 3.97 -6.06
C TYR A 442 -17.12 2.95 -5.42
N HIS A 443 -17.64 2.05 -4.59
CA HIS A 443 -16.83 1.02 -3.92
C HIS A 443 -16.53 -0.21 -4.79
N LYS A 444 -17.16 -0.31 -5.98
CA LYS A 444 -16.84 -1.34 -6.98
C LYS A 444 -15.67 -0.94 -7.87
N THR A 445 -15.35 0.35 -7.91
CA THR A 445 -14.16 0.88 -8.57
C THR A 445 -13.08 1.19 -7.55
N SER A 446 -11.81 0.94 -7.90
CA SER A 446 -10.68 1.21 -7.00
C SER A 446 -10.24 2.67 -7.07
N GLN A 447 -10.36 3.28 -8.25
CA GLN A 447 -10.11 4.69 -8.48
C GLN A 447 -10.95 5.18 -9.67
N ALA A 448 -11.57 6.36 -9.52
CA ALA A 448 -12.31 7.02 -10.58
C ALA A 448 -12.12 8.53 -10.51
N PHE A 449 -12.01 9.18 -11.66
CA PHE A 449 -11.79 10.62 -11.79
C PHE A 449 -12.08 11.13 -13.19
N ALA A 450 -12.20 12.45 -13.32
CA ALA A 450 -12.23 13.16 -14.60
C ALA A 450 -10.86 13.72 -14.95
N VAL A 451 -10.60 13.91 -16.26
CA VAL A 451 -9.38 14.50 -16.83
C VAL A 451 -9.78 15.60 -17.81
N PHE A 452 -9.15 16.75 -17.70
CA PHE A 452 -9.34 17.86 -18.62
C PHE A 452 -8.41 17.70 -19.83
N LEU A 453 -9.01 17.60 -21.03
CA LEU A 453 -8.26 17.55 -22.29
C LEU A 453 -8.22 18.95 -22.92
N PRO A 454 -7.03 19.51 -23.21
CA PRO A 454 -6.87 20.85 -23.74
C PRO A 454 -7.17 20.92 -25.25
N ILE A 455 -8.17 20.19 -25.69
CA ILE A 455 -8.64 20.15 -27.08
C ILE A 455 -10.10 20.63 -27.16
N LYS A 456 -10.41 21.33 -28.20
CA LYS A 456 -11.78 21.77 -28.49
C LYS A 456 -12.42 20.87 -29.53
N SER A 457 -13.63 20.43 -29.24
CA SER A 457 -14.46 19.64 -30.12
C SER A 457 -15.64 20.50 -30.62
N VAL A 458 -16.10 20.25 -31.82
CA VAL A 458 -17.30 20.90 -32.34
C VAL A 458 -18.52 20.34 -31.58
N GLY A 459 -19.35 21.23 -31.06
CA GLY A 459 -20.67 20.97 -30.53
C GLY A 459 -21.72 21.78 -31.25
N VAL A 460 -22.96 21.38 -31.14
CA VAL A 460 -24.12 22.11 -31.65
C VAL A 460 -25.05 22.43 -30.48
N VAL A 461 -25.26 23.71 -30.24
CA VAL A 461 -26.16 24.20 -29.20
C VAL A 461 -27.17 25.12 -29.84
N GLY A 462 -28.43 24.70 -29.92
CA GLY A 462 -29.41 25.30 -30.82
C GLY A 462 -28.96 25.17 -32.25
N ASP A 463 -29.03 26.23 -33.06
CA ASP A 463 -28.59 26.24 -34.45
C ASP A 463 -27.14 26.74 -34.65
N ALA A 464 -26.39 26.93 -33.54
CA ALA A 464 -25.04 27.46 -33.59
C ALA A 464 -23.97 26.39 -33.32
N ARG A 465 -22.90 26.41 -34.12
CA ARG A 465 -21.69 25.62 -33.84
C ARG A 465 -20.87 26.29 -32.74
N ARG A 466 -20.47 25.50 -31.75
CA ARG A 466 -19.54 25.92 -30.70
C ARG A 466 -18.33 25.03 -30.66
N TYR A 467 -17.18 25.58 -30.28
CA TYR A 467 -15.94 24.84 -30.05
C TYR A 467 -15.63 24.88 -28.59
N GLU A 468 -15.88 23.77 -27.93
CA GLU A 468 -15.81 23.65 -26.45
C GLU A 468 -14.92 22.49 -26.05
N TRP A 469 -14.53 22.45 -24.79
CA TRP A 469 -13.56 21.51 -24.24
C TRP A 469 -14.08 20.08 -24.18
N VAL A 470 -13.13 19.14 -24.07
CA VAL A 470 -13.39 17.72 -23.90
C VAL A 470 -12.98 17.29 -22.51
N ILE A 471 -13.83 16.48 -21.87
CA ILE A 471 -13.54 15.81 -20.60
C ILE A 471 -13.39 14.31 -20.87
N ALA A 472 -12.33 13.69 -20.35
CA ALA A 472 -12.21 12.24 -20.30
C ALA A 472 -12.57 11.74 -18.88
N LEU A 473 -13.29 10.63 -18.82
CA LEU A 473 -13.58 9.91 -17.57
C LEU A 473 -12.66 8.70 -17.49
N ARG A 474 -12.10 8.46 -16.34
CA ARG A 474 -11.27 7.29 -16.04
C ARG A 474 -11.81 6.58 -14.80
N ALA A 475 -12.07 5.28 -14.91
CA ALA A 475 -12.36 4.43 -13.77
C ALA A 475 -11.65 3.09 -13.94
N VAL A 476 -11.05 2.58 -12.87
CA VAL A 476 -10.29 1.33 -12.87
C VAL A 476 -10.66 0.45 -11.71
N GLU A 477 -10.49 -0.85 -11.91
CA GLU A 477 -10.56 -1.89 -10.91
C GLU A 477 -9.16 -2.50 -10.75
N THR A 478 -8.69 -2.60 -9.52
CA THR A 478 -7.38 -3.15 -9.18
C THR A 478 -7.38 -3.67 -7.74
N ILE A 479 -6.45 -4.60 -7.46
CA ILE A 479 -6.22 -5.12 -6.10
C ILE A 479 -4.98 -4.46 -5.49
N ASP A 480 -3.94 -4.27 -6.29
CA ASP A 480 -2.59 -3.91 -5.85
C ASP A 480 -2.06 -2.58 -6.41
N PHE A 481 -2.79 -1.93 -7.31
CA PHE A 481 -2.40 -0.74 -8.09
C PHE A 481 -1.17 -0.95 -9.00
N MET A 482 -0.58 -2.13 -9.03
CA MET A 482 0.49 -2.49 -9.98
C MET A 482 -0.10 -2.84 -11.34
N THR A 483 -1.17 -3.60 -11.35
CA THR A 483 -1.99 -3.91 -12.52
C THR A 483 -3.40 -3.37 -12.32
N ALA A 484 -4.03 -2.90 -13.38
CA ALA A 484 -5.41 -2.41 -13.33
C ALA A 484 -6.13 -2.66 -14.66
N ARG A 485 -7.39 -3.00 -14.56
CA ARG A 485 -8.28 -2.99 -15.72
C ARG A 485 -9.20 -1.78 -15.65
N TRP A 486 -9.64 -1.29 -16.80
CA TRP A 486 -10.69 -0.29 -16.84
C TRP A 486 -12.01 -0.86 -16.30
N ALA A 487 -12.76 -0.07 -15.55
CA ALA A 487 -14.02 -0.51 -14.95
C ALA A 487 -15.14 -0.59 -16.00
N HIS A 488 -15.84 -1.69 -16.04
CA HIS A 488 -16.98 -1.90 -16.95
C HIS A 488 -18.24 -1.23 -16.39
N LEU A 489 -18.29 0.10 -16.46
CA LEU A 489 -19.45 0.86 -16.02
C LEU A 489 -20.63 0.68 -17.01
N PRO A 490 -21.89 0.61 -16.53
CA PRO A 490 -23.06 0.50 -17.39
C PRO A 490 -23.17 1.66 -18.40
N TYR A 491 -23.60 1.38 -19.62
CA TYR A 491 -23.72 2.42 -20.66
C TYR A 491 -24.71 3.51 -20.27
N ASP A 492 -25.85 3.16 -19.67
CA ASP A 492 -26.86 4.12 -19.19
C ASP A 492 -26.28 5.06 -18.11
N PHE A 493 -25.38 4.52 -17.27
CA PHE A 493 -24.65 5.32 -16.30
C PHE A 493 -23.70 6.32 -16.97
N LEU A 494 -22.91 5.86 -17.95
CA LEU A 494 -21.98 6.72 -18.70
C LEU A 494 -22.74 7.80 -19.48
N GLU A 495 -23.87 7.47 -20.09
CA GLU A 495 -24.76 8.41 -20.76
C GLU A 495 -25.27 9.47 -19.79
N LYS A 496 -25.75 9.07 -18.62
CA LYS A 496 -26.23 9.98 -17.58
C LYS A 496 -25.14 10.96 -17.13
N VAL A 497 -23.95 10.45 -16.83
CA VAL A 497 -22.79 11.29 -16.42
C VAL A 497 -22.42 12.28 -17.52
N SER A 498 -22.29 11.80 -18.78
CA SER A 498 -22.00 12.63 -19.92
C SER A 498 -23.03 13.74 -20.11
N ASN A 499 -24.31 13.42 -20.06
CA ASN A 499 -25.40 14.39 -20.21
C ASN A 499 -25.36 15.45 -19.08
N ARG A 500 -25.10 15.04 -17.84
CA ARG A 500 -24.96 15.97 -16.71
C ARG A 500 -23.77 16.92 -16.91
N ILE A 501 -22.59 16.40 -17.25
CA ILE A 501 -21.39 17.20 -17.46
C ILE A 501 -21.61 18.24 -18.55
N ILE A 502 -22.16 17.85 -19.71
CA ILE A 502 -22.39 18.73 -20.84
C ILE A 502 -23.44 19.80 -20.53
N ASN A 503 -24.52 19.44 -19.82
CA ASN A 503 -25.61 20.35 -19.53
C ASN A 503 -25.33 21.28 -18.33
N GLU A 504 -24.60 20.82 -17.32
CA GLU A 504 -24.35 21.58 -16.09
C GLU A 504 -23.05 22.41 -16.15
N ILE A 505 -22.10 22.09 -17.07
CA ILE A 505 -20.81 22.77 -17.15
C ILE A 505 -20.69 23.50 -18.50
N SER A 506 -20.83 24.82 -18.46
CA SER A 506 -20.61 25.64 -19.66
C SER A 506 -19.16 25.51 -20.14
N GLY A 507 -18.97 25.37 -21.46
CA GLY A 507 -17.66 25.25 -22.10
C GLY A 507 -17.21 23.79 -22.33
N VAL A 508 -18.04 22.79 -22.03
CA VAL A 508 -17.80 21.39 -22.32
C VAL A 508 -18.84 20.86 -23.30
N SER A 509 -18.40 20.30 -24.43
CA SER A 509 -19.29 19.74 -25.45
C SER A 509 -19.11 18.25 -25.72
N ARG A 510 -18.12 17.63 -25.07
CA ARG A 510 -17.83 16.20 -25.31
C ARG A 510 -17.26 15.53 -24.05
N VAL A 511 -17.74 14.33 -23.80
CA VAL A 511 -17.21 13.42 -22.76
C VAL A 511 -16.74 12.14 -23.43
N THR A 512 -15.59 11.62 -23.02
CA THR A 512 -15.03 10.33 -23.45
C THR A 512 -14.79 9.45 -22.24
N TYR A 513 -14.70 8.13 -22.45
CA TYR A 513 -14.36 7.17 -21.40
C TYR A 513 -13.09 6.42 -21.78
N ASP A 514 -12.08 6.41 -20.90
CA ASP A 514 -10.81 5.73 -21.13
C ASP A 514 -10.92 4.23 -20.76
N ILE A 515 -10.74 3.38 -21.78
CA ILE A 515 -10.81 1.92 -21.70
C ILE A 515 -9.44 1.25 -21.70
N SER A 516 -8.38 1.97 -21.34
CA SER A 516 -7.02 1.44 -21.32
C SER A 516 -6.73 0.69 -20.02
N SER A 517 -6.06 -0.45 -20.10
CA SER A 517 -5.59 -1.22 -18.95
C SER A 517 -4.16 -0.85 -18.56
N LYS A 518 -3.78 -1.09 -17.32
CA LYS A 518 -2.40 -0.96 -16.82
C LYS A 518 -1.81 -2.38 -16.62
N PRO A 519 -0.68 -2.74 -17.25
CA PRO A 519 -0.02 -2.02 -18.35
C PRO A 519 -0.81 -2.06 -19.68
N PRO A 520 -0.45 -1.33 -20.76
CA PRO A 520 0.68 -0.40 -20.83
C PRO A 520 0.38 1.01 -20.31
N ALA A 521 -0.89 1.41 -20.18
CA ALA A 521 -1.24 2.71 -19.63
C ALA A 521 -0.98 2.75 -18.11
N THR A 522 -0.88 3.96 -17.56
CA THR A 522 -0.92 4.22 -16.12
C THR A 522 -2.37 4.42 -15.64
N ILE A 523 -2.61 4.47 -14.33
CA ILE A 523 -3.94 4.80 -13.81
C ILE A 523 -4.19 6.31 -13.98
N GLU A 524 -3.33 7.16 -13.42
CA GLU A 524 -3.34 8.60 -13.70
C GLU A 524 -2.80 8.85 -15.11
N TRP A 525 -3.20 9.96 -15.72
CA TRP A 525 -2.77 10.30 -17.10
C TRP A 525 -1.44 11.07 -17.14
N GLU A 526 -1.07 11.78 -16.04
CA GLU A 526 0.22 12.45 -15.86
C GLU A 526 0.93 12.02 -14.58
#